data_7bb6ea6d2429610b2bcc8d1f45196553
#
_entry.id   7bb6ea6d2429610b2bcc8d1f45196553
#
_cell.length_a   1.000
_cell.length_b   1.000
_cell.length_c   1.000
_cell.angle_alpha   90.00
_cell.angle_beta   90.00
_cell.angle_gamma   90.00
#
_symmetry.space_group_name_H-M   'P 1'
#
loop_
_entity.id
_entity.type
_entity.pdbx_description
1 polymer ?
#
loop_
_entity_poly.entity_id
_entity_poly.type
_entity_poly.pdbx_seq_one_letter_code
_entity_poly.pdbx_strand_id
1 'polypeptide(L)'
;MSDRLYIFDTTLRDGEQVPGCQLNTVEKIQVAKALEQLGVDVIEAGFPISSPGDFNSVIEISKAVTWPTICALTRAVQKDIDVAAEALKFAKHKRIHTGIGTSDSHIKYKFNSTREEIIERGVAAVKYAKKFVEDVEFYCEDAGRTENEYLARVVEAVIKAGATVVNIPDTTGYCLPQEYYEKIKYLKEHVDGVDKAILSTHCHNDLGMATANTFSGVMGGARQVEVTINGIGERAGNTSLEEIAMILKCHKGLGIDTNINTTKIYPTSRMVSSLMNMPVQPNKAIVGRNAFAHSSGIHQDGVLKNVQTYEIIDPKDVGIDDNSIVLTARSGRAALKHRLSVNGVDVDDEKLDKIYEKFLQLADQKKEINDADVLMLAGADTAEAHAVKLEFLQVTTGKGVKSVASIGLDISNQKFEAAASGNGPVDAAIKALKKIIMKQMTLKEFTIQAISKGSDDVGKVHMQVEYDGNVYYGFGANTDIVTASVEAYIDCINKFKK
;
A
#
# COMPACT_ATOMS: atom_id res chain seq x y z
N MET A 1 31.85 5.14 -2.95
CA MET A 1 30.50 5.74 -3.06
C MET A 1 29.56 4.59 -3.39
N SER A 2 28.41 4.49 -2.77
CA SER A 2 27.39 3.50 -3.13
C SER A 2 26.88 3.80 -4.55
N ASP A 3 26.61 2.75 -5.31
CA ASP A 3 25.96 2.85 -6.60
C ASP A 3 24.48 3.21 -6.42
N ARG A 4 23.93 4.12 -7.22
CA ARG A 4 22.57 4.63 -7.01
C ARG A 4 21.55 3.87 -7.85
N LEU A 5 20.46 3.43 -7.22
CA LEU A 5 19.28 2.93 -7.88
C LEU A 5 18.18 4.02 -7.88
N TYR A 6 17.70 4.39 -9.05
CA TYR A 6 16.60 5.34 -9.22
C TYR A 6 15.26 4.62 -9.08
N ILE A 7 14.36 5.21 -8.31
CA ILE A 7 13.01 4.69 -8.10
C ILE A 7 12.02 5.49 -8.94
N PHE A 8 11.44 4.84 -9.93
CA PHE A 8 10.37 5.35 -10.78
C PHE A 8 9.05 4.77 -10.28
N ASP A 9 8.15 5.60 -9.77
CA ASP A 9 6.85 5.18 -9.29
C ASP A 9 5.76 5.39 -10.35
N THR A 10 5.06 4.32 -10.71
CA THR A 10 3.96 4.33 -11.67
C THR A 10 2.58 4.07 -11.02
N THR A 11 2.46 4.29 -9.72
CA THR A 11 1.19 4.13 -8.98
C THR A 11 0.06 4.96 -9.61
N LEU A 12 0.37 6.20 -10.07
CA LEU A 12 -0.59 7.12 -10.67
C LEU A 12 -0.86 6.90 -12.17
N ARG A 13 -0.23 5.88 -12.78
CA ARG A 13 -0.50 5.49 -14.17
C ARG A 13 -0.86 4.01 -14.26
N ASP A 14 0.10 3.08 -14.10
CA ASP A 14 -0.14 1.64 -14.16
C ASP A 14 -0.96 1.14 -12.98
N GLY A 15 -0.70 1.69 -11.80
CA GLY A 15 -1.47 1.40 -10.59
C GLY A 15 -2.97 1.71 -10.72
N GLU A 16 -3.35 2.71 -11.50
CA GLU A 16 -4.74 3.06 -11.77
C GLU A 16 -5.43 2.18 -12.83
N GLN A 17 -4.68 1.35 -13.56
CA GLN A 17 -5.24 0.43 -14.55
C GLN A 17 -5.96 -0.76 -13.89
N VAL A 18 -5.91 -0.86 -12.57
CA VAL A 18 -6.72 -1.82 -11.80
C VAL A 18 -8.19 -1.41 -11.84
N PRO A 19 -9.12 -2.31 -12.19
CA PRO A 19 -10.54 -2.01 -12.15
C PRO A 19 -10.99 -1.49 -10.78
N GLY A 20 -11.60 -0.30 -10.74
CA GLY A 20 -12.10 0.33 -9.52
C GLY A 20 -11.08 1.17 -8.73
N CYS A 21 -9.83 1.28 -9.19
CA CYS A 21 -8.77 2.05 -8.51
C CYS A 21 -8.57 3.47 -9.05
N GLN A 22 -9.46 3.99 -9.89
CA GLN A 22 -9.34 5.34 -10.45
C GLN A 22 -9.41 6.42 -9.36
N LEU A 23 -8.46 7.35 -9.43
CA LEU A 23 -8.38 8.51 -8.54
C LEU A 23 -8.84 9.78 -9.25
N ASN A 24 -9.48 10.68 -8.52
CA ASN A 24 -9.70 12.04 -9.00
C ASN A 24 -8.42 12.89 -8.87
N THR A 25 -8.40 14.08 -9.49
CA THR A 25 -7.20 14.93 -9.50
C THR A 25 -6.72 15.32 -8.10
N VAL A 26 -7.64 15.54 -7.15
CA VAL A 26 -7.27 15.91 -5.77
C VAL A 26 -6.57 14.74 -5.07
N GLU A 27 -7.09 13.54 -5.23
CA GLU A 27 -6.50 12.30 -4.70
C GLU A 27 -5.14 12.01 -5.34
N LYS A 28 -5.01 12.20 -6.67
CA LYS A 28 -3.71 12.07 -7.38
C LYS A 28 -2.66 13.03 -6.81
N ILE A 29 -3.03 14.27 -6.50
CA ILE A 29 -2.13 15.25 -5.89
C ILE A 29 -1.70 14.79 -4.48
N GLN A 30 -2.62 14.22 -3.69
CA GLN A 30 -2.29 13.68 -2.36
C GLN A 30 -1.26 12.55 -2.46
N VAL A 31 -1.49 11.60 -3.37
CA VAL A 31 -0.55 10.50 -3.61
C VAL A 31 0.80 11.02 -4.12
N ALA A 32 0.81 11.96 -5.09
CA ALA A 32 2.05 12.53 -5.62
C ALA A 32 2.89 13.21 -4.54
N LYS A 33 2.27 13.95 -3.61
CA LYS A 33 2.95 14.56 -2.46
C LYS A 33 3.49 13.52 -1.47
N ALA A 34 2.76 12.42 -1.27
CA ALA A 34 3.26 11.33 -0.42
C ALA A 34 4.46 10.63 -1.07
N LEU A 35 4.43 10.41 -2.39
CA LEU A 35 5.55 9.86 -3.17
C LEU A 35 6.78 10.80 -3.12
N GLU A 36 6.57 12.12 -3.21
CA GLU A 36 7.63 13.10 -3.02
C GLU A 36 8.27 13.01 -1.63
N GLN A 37 7.46 12.90 -0.56
CA GLN A 37 7.93 12.74 0.82
C GLN A 37 8.59 11.39 1.07
N LEU A 38 8.14 10.35 0.37
CA LEU A 38 8.73 9.00 0.40
C LEU A 38 10.12 8.99 -0.25
N GLY A 39 10.38 9.91 -1.18
CA GLY A 39 11.69 10.05 -1.80
C GLY A 39 11.85 9.34 -3.15
N VAL A 40 10.77 9.14 -3.92
CA VAL A 40 10.87 8.58 -5.27
C VAL A 40 11.55 9.58 -6.22
N ASP A 41 12.32 9.09 -7.17
CA ASP A 41 13.07 9.92 -8.11
C ASP A 41 12.20 10.41 -9.27
N VAL A 42 11.26 9.58 -9.72
CA VAL A 42 10.37 9.86 -10.83
C VAL A 42 8.94 9.45 -10.46
N ILE A 43 7.97 10.30 -10.78
CA ILE A 43 6.54 10.04 -10.65
C ILE A 43 5.93 10.00 -12.05
N GLU A 44 5.44 8.84 -12.49
CA GLU A 44 4.65 8.74 -13.71
C GLU A 44 3.21 9.17 -13.40
N ALA A 45 2.90 10.39 -13.81
CA ALA A 45 1.69 11.08 -13.36
C ALA A 45 0.43 10.71 -14.16
N GLY A 46 0.57 10.01 -15.27
CA GLY A 46 -0.55 9.56 -16.08
C GLY A 46 -0.25 9.41 -17.58
N PHE A 47 -1.33 9.25 -18.36
CA PHE A 47 -1.31 9.16 -19.82
C PHE A 47 -2.17 10.29 -20.43
N PRO A 48 -1.63 11.49 -20.62
CA PRO A 48 -2.38 12.73 -20.90
C PRO A 48 -3.32 12.69 -22.11
N ILE A 49 -3.01 11.88 -23.11
CA ILE A 49 -3.86 11.73 -24.31
C ILE A 49 -5.11 10.89 -24.03
N SER A 50 -5.16 10.12 -22.95
CA SER A 50 -6.25 9.20 -22.63
C SER A 50 -7.57 9.92 -22.37
N SER A 51 -7.53 11.03 -21.62
CA SER A 51 -8.70 11.84 -21.30
C SER A 51 -8.34 13.28 -20.89
N PRO A 52 -9.31 14.22 -20.98
CA PRO A 52 -9.11 15.58 -20.43
C PRO A 52 -8.83 15.59 -18.93
N GLY A 53 -9.39 14.64 -18.16
CA GLY A 53 -9.15 14.49 -16.72
C GLY A 53 -7.71 14.10 -16.42
N ASP A 54 -7.18 13.16 -17.18
CA ASP A 54 -5.80 12.70 -17.01
C ASP A 54 -4.80 13.79 -17.44
N PHE A 55 -5.07 14.49 -18.54
CA PHE A 55 -4.32 15.66 -18.96
C PHE A 55 -4.23 16.73 -17.87
N ASN A 56 -5.39 17.11 -17.29
CA ASN A 56 -5.43 18.09 -16.20
C ASN A 56 -4.72 17.59 -14.93
N SER A 57 -4.82 16.32 -14.62
CA SER A 57 -4.15 15.72 -13.45
C SER A 57 -2.64 15.81 -13.57
N VAL A 58 -2.06 15.54 -14.75
CA VAL A 58 -0.61 15.70 -14.99
C VAL A 58 -0.18 17.14 -14.81
N ILE A 59 -0.96 18.13 -15.29
CA ILE A 59 -0.70 19.55 -15.06
C ILE A 59 -0.68 19.89 -13.57
N GLU A 60 -1.71 19.48 -12.84
CA GLU A 60 -1.84 19.84 -11.43
C GLU A 60 -0.80 19.12 -10.55
N ILE A 61 -0.44 17.88 -10.85
CA ILE A 61 0.71 17.20 -10.21
C ILE A 61 2.00 17.94 -10.49
N SER A 62 2.23 18.37 -11.76
CA SER A 62 3.42 19.11 -12.16
C SER A 62 3.61 20.44 -11.41
N LYS A 63 2.50 21.04 -10.94
CA LYS A 63 2.52 22.26 -10.10
C LYS A 63 2.69 21.95 -8.61
N ALA A 64 2.26 20.77 -8.16
CA ALA A 64 2.11 20.44 -6.76
C ALA A 64 3.37 19.86 -6.12
N VAL A 65 4.26 19.23 -6.91
CA VAL A 65 5.52 18.61 -6.46
C VAL A 65 6.72 19.32 -7.07
N THR A 66 7.88 19.25 -6.43
CA THR A 66 8.98 20.15 -6.75
C THR A 66 10.28 19.46 -7.10
N TRP A 67 10.64 18.35 -6.47
CA TRP A 67 11.93 17.73 -6.70
C TRP A 67 11.92 16.45 -7.52
N PRO A 68 10.89 15.58 -7.50
CA PRO A 68 10.84 14.44 -8.39
C PRO A 68 10.72 14.87 -9.85
N THR A 69 11.24 14.06 -10.74
CA THR A 69 10.95 14.19 -12.17
C THR A 69 9.51 13.76 -12.41
N ILE A 70 8.70 14.63 -13.05
CA ILE A 70 7.35 14.26 -13.47
C ILE A 70 7.42 13.66 -14.85
N CYS A 71 6.88 12.45 -14.97
CA CYS A 71 6.87 11.67 -16.20
C CYS A 71 5.44 11.51 -16.74
N ALA A 72 5.30 11.49 -18.05
CA ALA A 72 4.04 11.20 -18.72
C ALA A 72 4.24 10.13 -19.79
N LEU A 73 3.36 9.12 -19.77
CA LEU A 73 3.35 8.05 -20.77
C LEU A 73 2.87 8.56 -22.13
N THR A 74 3.48 8.06 -23.18
CA THR A 74 3.06 8.26 -24.58
C THR A 74 3.29 6.99 -25.37
N ARG A 75 2.48 6.75 -26.38
CA ARG A 75 2.85 5.81 -27.45
C ARG A 75 3.88 6.50 -28.37
N ALA A 76 4.58 5.73 -29.20
CA ALA A 76 5.47 6.26 -30.24
C ALA A 76 4.68 6.95 -31.38
N VAL A 77 3.87 7.97 -30.99
CA VAL A 77 2.98 8.75 -31.87
C VAL A 77 3.14 10.22 -31.56
N GLN A 78 3.39 11.05 -32.59
CA GLN A 78 3.66 12.48 -32.42
C GLN A 78 2.59 13.20 -31.59
N LYS A 79 1.30 12.95 -31.88
CA LYS A 79 0.19 13.56 -31.16
C LYS A 79 0.21 13.27 -29.66
N ASP A 80 0.56 12.04 -29.25
CA ASP A 80 0.66 11.68 -27.84
C ASP A 80 1.80 12.47 -27.17
N ILE A 81 2.95 12.59 -27.86
CA ILE A 81 4.12 13.34 -27.39
C ILE A 81 3.81 14.83 -27.25
N ASP A 82 3.10 15.43 -28.23
CA ASP A 82 2.67 16.84 -28.17
C ASP A 82 1.81 17.11 -26.93
N VAL A 83 0.81 16.25 -26.69
CA VAL A 83 -0.08 16.39 -25.54
C VAL A 83 0.67 16.20 -24.22
N ALA A 84 1.59 15.25 -24.14
CA ALA A 84 2.41 15.05 -22.96
C ALA A 84 3.35 16.24 -22.68
N ALA A 85 3.98 16.77 -23.72
CA ALA A 85 4.85 17.95 -23.61
C ALA A 85 4.08 19.17 -23.08
N GLU A 86 2.84 19.39 -23.54
CA GLU A 86 1.98 20.47 -23.05
C GLU A 86 1.56 20.24 -21.59
N ALA A 87 1.19 19.01 -21.22
CA ALA A 87 0.81 18.67 -19.84
C ALA A 87 1.97 18.85 -18.85
N LEU A 88 3.20 18.57 -19.28
CA LEU A 88 4.41 18.65 -18.46
C LEU A 88 5.03 20.03 -18.38
N LYS A 89 4.48 21.05 -19.04
CA LYS A 89 5.12 22.38 -19.14
C LYS A 89 5.41 23.04 -17.79
N PHE A 90 4.62 22.72 -16.76
CA PHE A 90 4.79 23.28 -15.41
C PHE A 90 5.73 22.46 -14.53
N ALA A 91 6.13 21.25 -14.95
CA ALA A 91 7.06 20.44 -14.19
C ALA A 91 8.46 21.05 -14.20
N LYS A 92 9.10 21.12 -13.03
CA LYS A 92 10.49 21.60 -12.88
C LYS A 92 11.48 20.65 -13.53
N HIS A 93 11.29 19.36 -13.28
CA HIS A 93 12.00 18.26 -13.92
C HIS A 93 10.95 17.41 -14.64
N LYS A 94 11.17 17.15 -15.92
CA LYS A 94 10.15 16.53 -16.76
C LYS A 94 10.76 15.49 -17.68
N ARG A 95 10.03 14.37 -17.82
CA ARG A 95 10.39 13.26 -18.69
C ARG A 95 9.20 12.88 -19.56
N ILE A 96 9.45 12.57 -20.82
CA ILE A 96 8.49 11.91 -21.69
C ILE A 96 8.87 10.43 -21.76
N HIS A 97 7.92 9.55 -21.42
CA HIS A 97 8.05 8.11 -21.49
C HIS A 97 7.32 7.61 -22.74
N THR A 98 8.06 7.29 -23.78
CA THR A 98 7.52 6.86 -25.08
C THR A 98 8.04 5.48 -25.43
N GLY A 99 7.31 4.71 -26.23
CA GLY A 99 7.79 3.39 -26.60
C GLY A 99 6.87 2.63 -27.54
N ILE A 100 7.27 1.42 -27.87
CA ILE A 100 6.59 0.52 -28.80
C ILE A 100 6.87 -0.94 -28.46
N GLY A 101 5.95 -1.83 -28.79
CA GLY A 101 6.12 -3.28 -28.61
C GLY A 101 7.19 -3.86 -29.50
N THR A 102 8.11 -4.64 -28.89
CA THR A 102 9.29 -5.19 -29.55
C THR A 102 9.23 -6.70 -29.79
N SER A 103 8.33 -7.44 -29.10
CA SER A 103 8.21 -8.87 -29.35
C SER A 103 7.62 -9.18 -30.71
N ASP A 104 7.99 -10.31 -31.31
CA ASP A 104 7.46 -10.76 -32.59
C ASP A 104 5.93 -10.88 -32.56
N SER A 105 5.36 -11.22 -31.39
CA SER A 105 3.91 -11.24 -31.21
C SER A 105 3.31 -9.85 -31.38
N HIS A 106 3.90 -8.81 -30.77
CA HIS A 106 3.43 -7.43 -30.92
C HIS A 106 3.67 -6.91 -32.34
N ILE A 107 4.84 -7.17 -32.91
CA ILE A 107 5.18 -6.73 -34.26
C ILE A 107 4.16 -7.28 -35.27
N LYS A 108 3.89 -8.59 -35.18
CA LYS A 108 3.01 -9.27 -36.12
C LYS A 108 1.53 -8.94 -35.90
N TYR A 109 1.05 -9.06 -34.65
CA TYR A 109 -0.39 -9.05 -34.41
C TYR A 109 -0.94 -7.67 -33.94
N LYS A 110 -0.12 -6.85 -33.26
CA LYS A 110 -0.52 -5.51 -32.80
C LYS A 110 -0.23 -4.43 -33.85
N PHE A 111 0.91 -4.53 -34.54
CA PHE A 111 1.37 -3.48 -35.46
C PHE A 111 1.28 -3.86 -36.93
N ASN A 112 1.17 -5.15 -37.26
CA ASN A 112 1.26 -5.67 -38.62
C ASN A 112 2.47 -5.05 -39.38
N SER A 113 3.66 -5.17 -38.81
CA SER A 113 4.86 -4.45 -39.19
C SER A 113 6.08 -5.38 -39.27
N THR A 114 7.26 -4.83 -39.48
CA THR A 114 8.53 -5.53 -39.46
C THR A 114 9.40 -5.08 -38.30
N ARG A 115 10.44 -5.87 -37.96
CA ARG A 115 11.41 -5.51 -36.90
C ARG A 115 12.13 -4.19 -37.22
N GLU A 116 12.46 -3.95 -38.48
CA GLU A 116 13.11 -2.72 -38.94
C GLU A 116 12.21 -1.49 -38.81
N GLU A 117 10.96 -1.59 -39.25
CA GLU A 117 10.00 -0.48 -39.10
C GLU A 117 9.70 -0.14 -37.64
N ILE A 118 9.73 -1.11 -36.73
CA ILE A 118 9.60 -0.86 -35.28
C ILE A 118 10.80 -0.06 -34.76
N ILE A 119 12.02 -0.38 -35.16
CA ILE A 119 13.21 0.41 -34.82
C ILE A 119 13.07 1.84 -35.35
N GLU A 120 12.70 2.01 -36.61
CA GLU A 120 12.52 3.33 -37.23
C GLU A 120 11.49 4.19 -36.49
N ARG A 121 10.34 3.60 -36.10
CA ARG A 121 9.29 4.27 -35.32
C ARG A 121 9.81 4.66 -33.93
N GLY A 122 10.55 3.79 -33.26
CA GLY A 122 11.17 4.07 -31.96
C GLY A 122 12.14 5.23 -32.02
N VAL A 123 13.05 5.19 -32.99
CA VAL A 123 14.02 6.27 -33.25
C VAL A 123 13.33 7.60 -33.56
N ALA A 124 12.29 7.58 -34.41
CA ALA A 124 11.54 8.77 -34.74
C ALA A 124 10.83 9.38 -33.53
N ALA A 125 10.21 8.54 -32.66
CA ALA A 125 9.55 8.97 -31.43
C ALA A 125 10.53 9.62 -30.44
N VAL A 126 11.69 8.99 -30.19
CA VAL A 126 12.72 9.55 -29.31
C VAL A 126 13.23 10.91 -29.84
N LYS A 127 13.60 10.98 -31.11
CA LYS A 127 14.04 12.24 -31.75
C LYS A 127 12.97 13.33 -31.69
N TYR A 128 11.69 12.94 -31.77
CA TYR A 128 10.60 13.89 -31.67
C TYR A 128 10.40 14.39 -30.24
N ALA A 129 10.39 13.50 -29.25
CA ALA A 129 10.29 13.83 -27.83
C ALA A 129 11.43 14.73 -27.34
N LYS A 130 12.65 14.51 -27.86
CA LYS A 130 13.83 15.36 -27.59
C LYS A 130 13.69 16.82 -28.01
N LYS A 131 12.71 17.17 -28.84
CA LYS A 131 12.42 18.56 -29.16
C LYS A 131 11.77 19.32 -28.00
N PHE A 132 11.16 18.62 -27.05
CA PHE A 132 10.39 19.18 -25.95
C PHE A 132 11.05 19.01 -24.58
N VAL A 133 11.78 17.92 -24.38
CA VAL A 133 12.45 17.59 -23.12
C VAL A 133 13.85 17.03 -23.37
N GLU A 134 14.74 17.22 -22.39
CA GLU A 134 16.08 16.62 -22.45
C GLU A 134 16.07 15.18 -21.96
N ASP A 135 15.18 14.82 -21.04
CA ASP A 135 15.06 13.51 -20.44
C ASP A 135 13.94 12.72 -21.15
N VAL A 136 14.32 11.69 -21.89
CA VAL A 136 13.41 10.81 -22.64
C VAL A 136 13.65 9.37 -22.26
N GLU A 137 12.62 8.73 -21.70
CA GLU A 137 12.60 7.31 -21.45
C GLU A 137 11.92 6.57 -22.58
N PHE A 138 12.54 5.47 -23.03
CA PHE A 138 11.96 4.61 -24.08
C PHE A 138 11.67 3.23 -23.52
N TYR A 139 10.40 2.77 -23.61
CA TYR A 139 10.03 1.42 -23.22
C TYR A 139 9.97 0.47 -24.44
N CYS A 140 10.64 -0.68 -24.30
CA CYS A 140 10.57 -1.79 -25.24
C CYS A 140 9.44 -2.74 -24.82
N GLU A 141 8.16 -2.38 -25.07
CA GLU A 141 7.02 -3.19 -24.58
C GLU A 141 7.16 -4.66 -24.97
N ASP A 142 6.91 -5.55 -24.00
CA ASP A 142 7.07 -6.99 -24.12
C ASP A 142 8.53 -7.46 -24.37
N ALA A 143 9.49 -6.70 -23.83
CA ALA A 143 10.91 -7.03 -23.90
C ALA A 143 11.21 -8.39 -23.24
N GLY A 144 10.47 -8.79 -22.22
CA GLY A 144 10.61 -10.11 -21.60
C GLY A 144 10.59 -11.25 -22.59
N ARG A 145 9.73 -11.17 -23.63
CA ARG A 145 9.60 -12.18 -24.70
C ARG A 145 10.32 -11.80 -26.01
N THR A 146 11.05 -10.69 -26.03
CA THR A 146 11.82 -10.25 -27.19
C THR A 146 13.18 -10.95 -27.22
N GLU A 147 13.60 -11.39 -28.40
CA GLU A 147 14.91 -11.98 -28.63
C GLU A 147 16.03 -10.99 -28.29
N ASN A 148 17.07 -11.44 -27.57
CA ASN A 148 18.11 -10.57 -27.03
C ASN A 148 18.90 -9.79 -28.10
N GLU A 149 19.27 -10.41 -29.20
CA GLU A 149 20.02 -9.77 -30.30
C GLU A 149 19.17 -8.63 -30.93
N TYR A 150 17.90 -8.89 -31.18
CA TYR A 150 17.02 -7.87 -31.74
C TYR A 150 16.75 -6.76 -30.72
N LEU A 151 16.52 -7.11 -29.45
CA LEU A 151 16.32 -6.14 -28.38
C LEU A 151 17.55 -5.21 -28.25
N ALA A 152 18.77 -5.77 -28.31
CA ALA A 152 20.01 -4.98 -28.29
C ALA A 152 20.06 -3.95 -29.42
N ARG A 153 19.66 -4.35 -30.65
CA ARG A 153 19.57 -3.42 -31.79
C ARG A 153 18.57 -2.27 -31.55
N VAL A 154 17.41 -2.59 -30.97
CA VAL A 154 16.41 -1.56 -30.60
C VAL A 154 17.00 -0.60 -29.58
N VAL A 155 17.55 -1.12 -28.48
CA VAL A 155 18.14 -0.34 -27.38
C VAL A 155 19.26 0.57 -27.89
N GLU A 156 20.17 0.04 -28.68
CA GLU A 156 21.25 0.81 -29.28
C GLU A 156 20.73 1.96 -30.17
N ALA A 157 19.74 1.67 -31.01
CA ALA A 157 19.18 2.65 -31.94
C ALA A 157 18.48 3.80 -31.19
N VAL A 158 17.74 3.51 -30.13
CA VAL A 158 17.05 4.57 -29.35
C VAL A 158 18.01 5.36 -28.47
N ILE A 159 19.07 4.76 -27.93
CA ILE A 159 20.16 5.46 -27.25
C ILE A 159 20.87 6.43 -28.21
N LYS A 160 21.21 5.98 -29.42
CA LYS A 160 21.80 6.83 -30.47
C LYS A 160 20.83 7.95 -30.89
N ALA A 161 19.53 7.75 -30.79
CA ALA A 161 18.52 8.77 -31.04
C ALA A 161 18.38 9.81 -29.91
N GLY A 162 18.92 9.53 -28.71
CA GLY A 162 18.98 10.42 -27.57
C GLY A 162 18.14 10.00 -26.36
N ALA A 163 17.67 8.76 -26.28
CA ALA A 163 17.04 8.23 -25.07
C ALA A 163 18.03 8.26 -23.90
N THR A 164 17.61 8.77 -22.76
CA THR A 164 18.39 8.88 -21.52
C THR A 164 18.16 7.69 -20.59
N VAL A 165 17.01 7.05 -20.74
CA VAL A 165 16.64 5.82 -20.03
C VAL A 165 16.00 4.86 -21.03
N VAL A 166 16.29 3.57 -20.90
CA VAL A 166 15.63 2.53 -21.69
C VAL A 166 15.04 1.49 -20.75
N ASN A 167 13.73 1.39 -20.77
CA ASN A 167 12.96 0.45 -19.96
C ASN A 167 12.78 -0.88 -20.70
N ILE A 168 13.03 -1.97 -19.97
CA ILE A 168 13.01 -3.36 -20.45
C ILE A 168 11.87 -4.11 -19.74
N PRO A 169 10.60 -3.92 -20.13
CA PRO A 169 9.50 -4.49 -19.36
C PRO A 169 9.29 -5.98 -19.59
N ASP A 170 9.09 -6.72 -18.51
CA ASP A 170 8.42 -8.02 -18.49
C ASP A 170 6.90 -7.80 -18.44
N THR A 171 6.36 -7.36 -19.56
CA THR A 171 4.97 -6.89 -19.69
C THR A 171 3.93 -7.95 -19.33
N THR A 172 4.24 -9.21 -19.53
CA THR A 172 3.34 -10.34 -19.28
C THR A 172 3.65 -11.09 -17.98
N GLY A 173 4.63 -10.63 -17.21
CA GLY A 173 5.04 -11.29 -15.96
C GLY A 173 5.52 -12.74 -16.18
N TYR A 174 6.17 -13.00 -17.32
CA TYR A 174 6.52 -14.33 -17.80
C TYR A 174 7.92 -14.77 -17.42
N CYS A 175 8.87 -13.83 -17.30
CA CYS A 175 10.26 -14.13 -17.09
C CYS A 175 10.52 -14.80 -15.74
N LEU A 176 11.52 -15.70 -15.74
CA LEU A 176 12.14 -16.18 -14.50
C LEU A 176 13.28 -15.24 -14.08
N PRO A 177 13.65 -15.17 -12.79
CA PRO A 177 14.68 -14.24 -12.30
C PRO A 177 16.02 -14.39 -13.03
N GLN A 178 16.46 -15.62 -13.28
CA GLN A 178 17.72 -15.86 -14.00
C GLN A 178 17.63 -15.40 -15.46
N GLU A 179 16.51 -15.65 -16.15
CA GLU A 179 16.30 -15.22 -17.54
C GLU A 179 16.33 -13.71 -17.66
N TYR A 180 15.69 -13.02 -16.68
CA TYR A 180 15.64 -11.57 -16.67
C TYR A 180 17.00 -10.94 -16.33
N TYR A 181 17.76 -11.53 -15.39
CA TYR A 181 19.16 -11.17 -15.13
C TYR A 181 20.02 -11.26 -16.40
N GLU A 182 19.98 -12.41 -17.08
CA GLU A 182 20.77 -12.66 -18.31
C GLU A 182 20.38 -11.68 -19.42
N LYS A 183 19.11 -11.33 -19.54
CA LYS A 183 18.62 -10.35 -20.51
C LYS A 183 19.23 -8.96 -20.27
N ILE A 184 19.17 -8.44 -19.04
CA ILE A 184 19.74 -7.13 -18.71
C ILE A 184 21.26 -7.15 -18.84
N LYS A 185 21.91 -8.21 -18.36
CA LYS A 185 23.36 -8.40 -18.52
C LYS A 185 23.77 -8.43 -19.98
N TYR A 186 23.02 -9.16 -20.83
CA TYR A 186 23.26 -9.21 -22.26
C TYR A 186 23.26 -7.82 -22.91
N LEU A 187 22.26 -6.99 -22.56
CA LEU A 187 22.19 -5.61 -23.06
C LEU A 187 23.39 -4.77 -22.60
N LYS A 188 23.80 -4.91 -21.33
CA LYS A 188 25.00 -4.22 -20.81
C LYS A 188 26.28 -4.58 -21.54
N GLU A 189 26.39 -5.83 -21.99
CA GLU A 189 27.60 -6.35 -22.63
C GLU A 189 27.62 -6.14 -24.14
N HIS A 190 26.46 -6.04 -24.82
CA HIS A 190 26.38 -6.08 -26.30
C HIS A 190 25.81 -4.81 -26.94
N VAL A 191 25.32 -3.83 -26.15
CA VAL A 191 24.81 -2.58 -26.70
C VAL A 191 25.88 -1.49 -26.70
N ASP A 192 26.25 -1.03 -27.89
CA ASP A 192 27.19 0.07 -28.05
C ASP A 192 26.65 1.38 -27.46
N GLY A 193 27.38 1.99 -26.51
CA GLY A 193 27.02 3.22 -25.87
C GLY A 193 25.95 3.06 -24.78
N VAL A 194 25.72 1.85 -24.25
CA VAL A 194 24.79 1.57 -23.17
C VAL A 194 25.01 2.44 -21.92
N ASP A 195 26.27 2.86 -21.69
CA ASP A 195 26.63 3.72 -20.55
C ASP A 195 26.18 5.17 -20.70
N LYS A 196 25.66 5.57 -21.88
CA LYS A 196 25.04 6.89 -22.11
C LYS A 196 23.58 6.95 -21.66
N ALA A 197 22.98 5.83 -21.30
CA ALA A 197 21.62 5.75 -20.81
C ALA A 197 21.55 4.80 -19.60
N ILE A 198 20.48 4.97 -18.83
CA ILE A 198 20.15 4.08 -17.71
C ILE A 198 19.25 2.95 -18.23
N LEU A 199 19.58 1.69 -17.94
CA LEU A 199 18.65 0.58 -18.13
C LEU A 199 17.66 0.56 -16.95
N SER A 200 16.37 0.50 -17.28
CA SER A 200 15.26 0.42 -16.33
C SER A 200 14.58 -0.94 -16.41
N THR A 201 14.05 -1.39 -15.29
CA THR A 201 13.21 -2.60 -15.21
C THR A 201 11.79 -2.27 -14.89
N HIS A 202 10.83 -2.99 -15.50
CA HIS A 202 9.42 -2.93 -15.20
C HIS A 202 8.86 -4.35 -15.26
N CYS A 203 8.44 -4.92 -14.15
CA CYS A 203 8.02 -6.31 -14.10
C CYS A 203 6.61 -6.46 -13.54
N HIS A 204 5.74 -7.15 -14.32
CA HIS A 204 4.42 -7.56 -13.85
C HIS A 204 4.48 -8.85 -13.04
N ASN A 205 3.46 -9.10 -12.24
CA ASN A 205 3.46 -10.12 -11.18
C ASN A 205 2.60 -11.35 -11.48
N ASP A 206 2.35 -11.63 -12.78
CA ASP A 206 1.44 -12.71 -13.19
C ASP A 206 1.85 -14.09 -12.68
N LEU A 207 3.15 -14.36 -12.59
CA LEU A 207 3.72 -15.59 -11.99
C LEU A 207 4.23 -15.39 -10.56
N GLY A 208 3.97 -14.23 -9.92
CA GLY A 208 4.44 -13.95 -8.56
C GLY A 208 5.93 -13.63 -8.47
N MET A 209 6.57 -13.23 -9.59
CA MET A 209 8.02 -13.04 -9.68
C MET A 209 8.45 -11.58 -9.86
N ALA A 210 7.53 -10.61 -9.85
CA ALA A 210 7.85 -9.23 -10.20
C ALA A 210 9.01 -8.65 -9.40
N THR A 211 8.99 -8.73 -8.07
CA THR A 211 10.06 -8.21 -7.22
C THR A 211 11.38 -8.98 -7.43
N ALA A 212 11.31 -10.30 -7.59
CA ALA A 212 12.49 -11.12 -7.84
C ALA A 212 13.10 -10.81 -9.20
N ASN A 213 12.29 -10.64 -10.26
CA ASN A 213 12.75 -10.27 -11.59
C ASN A 213 13.38 -8.87 -11.59
N THR A 214 12.71 -7.89 -11.00
CA THR A 214 13.22 -6.52 -10.87
C THR A 214 14.59 -6.50 -10.16
N PHE A 215 14.70 -7.17 -9.01
CA PHE A 215 15.95 -7.25 -8.28
C PHE A 215 17.03 -7.98 -9.09
N SER A 216 16.69 -9.05 -9.80
CA SER A 216 17.60 -9.75 -10.71
C SER A 216 18.08 -8.84 -11.84
N GLY A 217 17.21 -8.00 -12.39
CA GLY A 217 17.58 -7.00 -13.39
C GLY A 217 18.55 -5.95 -12.84
N VAL A 218 18.38 -5.51 -11.59
CA VAL A 218 19.32 -4.61 -10.90
C VAL A 218 20.69 -5.28 -10.78
N MET A 219 20.73 -6.56 -10.40
CA MET A 219 21.98 -7.34 -10.34
C MET A 219 22.59 -7.56 -11.72
N GLY A 220 21.79 -7.59 -12.79
CA GLY A 220 22.23 -7.64 -14.19
C GLY A 220 22.79 -6.31 -14.71
N GLY A 221 22.60 -5.19 -13.99
CA GLY A 221 23.15 -3.88 -14.35
C GLY A 221 22.15 -2.77 -14.60
N ALA A 222 20.84 -3.00 -14.39
CA ALA A 222 19.85 -1.93 -14.38
C ALA A 222 20.06 -0.97 -13.19
N ARG A 223 19.77 0.31 -13.40
CA ARG A 223 19.92 1.34 -12.35
C ARG A 223 18.69 2.23 -12.19
N GLN A 224 17.59 1.89 -12.84
CA GLN A 224 16.26 2.36 -12.53
C GLN A 224 15.30 1.17 -12.39
N VAL A 225 14.34 1.28 -11.51
CA VAL A 225 13.26 0.29 -11.36
C VAL A 225 11.93 1.01 -11.37
N GLU A 226 10.99 0.50 -12.17
CA GLU A 226 9.60 0.96 -12.17
C GLU A 226 8.79 0.09 -11.22
N VAL A 227 8.15 0.74 -10.28
CA VAL A 227 7.48 0.11 -9.15
C VAL A 227 6.16 0.80 -8.85
N THR A 228 5.33 0.18 -8.03
CA THR A 228 4.12 0.80 -7.50
C THR A 228 4.03 0.59 -5.99
N ILE A 229 3.33 1.48 -5.33
CA ILE A 229 2.95 1.27 -3.92
C ILE A 229 2.05 0.04 -3.83
N ASN A 230 2.32 -0.84 -2.87
CA ASN A 230 1.61 -2.11 -2.65
C ASN A 230 1.72 -3.12 -3.80
N GLY A 231 2.53 -2.85 -4.83
CA GLY A 231 2.61 -3.68 -6.02
C GLY A 231 1.33 -3.67 -6.86
N ILE A 232 0.49 -2.64 -6.74
CA ILE A 232 -0.74 -2.52 -7.53
C ILE A 232 -0.42 -2.33 -9.02
N GLY A 233 -1.34 -2.75 -9.89
CA GLY A 233 -1.18 -2.62 -11.33
C GLY A 233 -2.08 -3.58 -12.09
N GLU A 234 -1.97 -3.53 -13.41
CA GLU A 234 -2.81 -4.36 -14.27
C GLU A 234 -2.67 -5.85 -13.95
N ARG A 235 -3.76 -6.60 -14.02
CA ARG A 235 -3.87 -8.04 -13.74
C ARG A 235 -3.44 -8.41 -12.31
N ALA A 236 -2.24 -9.01 -12.14
CA ALA A 236 -1.69 -9.43 -10.85
C ALA A 236 -0.81 -8.36 -10.17
N GLY A 237 -0.65 -7.19 -10.81
CA GLY A 237 0.11 -6.07 -10.30
C GLY A 237 1.54 -5.99 -10.80
N ASN A 238 2.30 -5.09 -10.17
CA ASN A 238 3.68 -4.72 -10.48
C ASN A 238 4.64 -5.13 -9.36
N THR A 239 5.90 -4.82 -9.56
CA THR A 239 6.90 -4.82 -8.49
C THR A 239 6.50 -3.85 -7.38
N SER A 240 6.56 -4.29 -6.14
CA SER A 240 6.30 -3.46 -4.97
C SER A 240 7.48 -2.54 -4.63
N LEU A 241 7.25 -1.24 -4.52
CA LEU A 241 8.26 -0.27 -4.08
C LEU A 241 8.84 -0.62 -2.71
N GLU A 242 7.98 -0.92 -1.75
CA GLU A 242 8.34 -1.26 -0.37
C GLU A 242 9.25 -2.48 -0.29
N GLU A 243 9.05 -3.47 -1.16
CA GLU A 243 9.87 -4.68 -1.18
C GLU A 243 11.28 -4.38 -1.69
N ILE A 244 11.43 -3.66 -2.79
CA ILE A 244 12.74 -3.27 -3.33
C ILE A 244 13.50 -2.37 -2.35
N ALA A 245 12.84 -1.36 -1.78
CA ALA A 245 13.45 -0.45 -0.82
C ALA A 245 13.99 -1.20 0.41
N MET A 246 13.22 -2.16 0.94
CA MET A 246 13.62 -2.91 2.13
C MET A 246 14.65 -4.00 1.82
N ILE A 247 14.64 -4.61 0.63
CA ILE A 247 15.74 -5.50 0.19
C ILE A 247 17.07 -4.74 0.25
N LEU A 248 17.15 -3.54 -0.31
CA LEU A 248 18.39 -2.75 -0.31
C LEU A 248 18.78 -2.27 1.09
N LYS A 249 17.80 -1.89 1.92
CA LYS A 249 18.05 -1.50 3.30
C LYS A 249 18.61 -2.64 4.15
N CYS A 250 18.09 -3.85 3.99
CA CYS A 250 18.53 -5.04 4.72
C CYS A 250 19.89 -5.58 4.22
N HIS A 251 20.19 -5.39 2.94
CA HIS A 251 21.39 -5.94 2.30
C HIS A 251 22.40 -4.86 1.89
N LYS A 252 22.83 -4.04 2.83
CA LYS A 252 23.80 -2.93 2.59
C LYS A 252 25.10 -3.37 1.92
N GLY A 253 25.48 -4.65 2.07
CA GLY A 253 26.66 -5.24 1.41
C GLY A 253 26.59 -5.26 -0.11
N LEU A 254 25.43 -5.04 -0.72
CA LEU A 254 25.26 -4.90 -2.17
C LEU A 254 25.89 -3.62 -2.73
N GLY A 255 26.14 -2.61 -1.89
CA GLY A 255 26.72 -1.33 -2.31
C GLY A 255 25.79 -0.48 -3.18
N ILE A 256 24.50 -0.80 -3.25
CA ILE A 256 23.46 -0.09 -4.00
C ILE A 256 22.54 0.62 -3.01
N ASP A 257 22.18 1.87 -3.30
CA ASP A 257 21.37 2.70 -2.39
C ASP A 257 20.29 3.48 -3.16
N THR A 258 19.26 3.93 -2.43
CA THR A 258 18.14 4.73 -2.94
C THR A 258 17.90 5.96 -2.07
N ASN A 259 17.10 6.91 -2.56
CA ASN A 259 16.65 8.05 -1.76
C ASN A 259 15.41 7.76 -0.90
N ILE A 260 14.89 6.53 -0.91
CA ILE A 260 13.66 6.21 -0.23
C ILE A 260 13.78 6.41 1.29
N ASN A 261 12.92 7.27 1.83
CA ASN A 261 12.69 7.37 3.27
C ASN A 261 11.77 6.24 3.72
N THR A 262 12.37 5.15 4.15
CA THR A 262 11.62 3.93 4.47
C THR A 262 10.58 4.12 5.56
N THR A 263 10.76 5.08 6.49
CA THR A 263 9.76 5.38 7.54
C THR A 263 8.44 5.95 7.00
N LYS A 264 8.39 6.32 5.72
CA LYS A 264 7.18 6.76 5.02
C LYS A 264 6.47 5.66 4.25
N ILE A 265 7.02 4.45 4.21
CA ILE A 265 6.47 3.31 3.45
C ILE A 265 5.06 2.97 3.95
N TYR A 266 4.90 2.64 5.23
CA TYR A 266 3.62 2.21 5.77
C TYR A 266 2.52 3.28 5.68
N PRO A 267 2.76 4.55 6.08
CA PRO A 267 1.77 5.61 5.90
C PRO A 267 1.34 5.80 4.44
N THR A 268 2.28 5.74 3.48
CA THR A 268 1.97 5.88 2.04
C THR A 268 1.17 4.67 1.54
N SER A 269 1.56 3.45 1.92
CA SER A 269 0.83 2.23 1.61
C SER A 269 -0.63 2.30 2.07
N ARG A 270 -0.87 2.74 3.30
CA ARG A 270 -2.22 2.89 3.88
C ARG A 270 -3.04 3.96 3.14
N MET A 271 -2.42 5.10 2.82
CA MET A 271 -3.07 6.17 2.05
C MET A 271 -3.53 5.66 0.68
N VAL A 272 -2.63 5.05 -0.11
CA VAL A 272 -2.94 4.52 -1.45
C VAL A 272 -4.02 3.46 -1.37
N SER A 273 -3.90 2.51 -0.43
CA SER A 273 -4.92 1.47 -0.19
C SER A 273 -6.31 2.05 0.10
N SER A 274 -6.37 3.10 0.91
CA SER A 274 -7.63 3.77 1.26
C SER A 274 -8.23 4.55 0.09
N LEU A 275 -7.42 5.36 -0.60
CA LEU A 275 -7.88 6.20 -1.71
C LEU A 275 -8.33 5.35 -2.91
N MET A 276 -7.62 4.28 -3.23
CA MET A 276 -7.94 3.37 -4.33
C MET A 276 -8.95 2.28 -3.95
N ASN A 277 -9.42 2.26 -2.69
CA ASN A 277 -10.31 1.23 -2.18
C ASN A 277 -9.83 -0.20 -2.48
N MET A 278 -8.50 -0.39 -2.42
CA MET A 278 -7.84 -1.68 -2.64
C MET A 278 -7.10 -2.11 -1.38
N PRO A 279 -7.74 -2.93 -0.52
CA PRO A 279 -7.15 -3.36 0.75
C PRO A 279 -5.87 -4.16 0.55
N VAL A 280 -4.84 -3.84 1.32
CA VAL A 280 -3.60 -4.61 1.37
C VAL A 280 -3.88 -5.99 1.97
N GLN A 281 -3.40 -7.05 1.32
CA GLN A 281 -3.51 -8.40 1.87
C GLN A 281 -2.86 -8.47 3.26
N PRO A 282 -3.49 -9.14 4.24
CA PRO A 282 -2.95 -9.20 5.61
C PRO A 282 -1.53 -9.75 5.71
N ASN A 283 -1.16 -10.66 4.83
CA ASN A 283 0.17 -11.29 4.75
C ASN A 283 1.09 -10.67 3.69
N LYS A 284 0.74 -9.51 3.12
CA LYS A 284 1.64 -8.80 2.19
C LYS A 284 2.96 -8.47 2.90
N ALA A 285 4.06 -8.73 2.22
CA ALA A 285 5.38 -8.38 2.74
C ALA A 285 5.45 -6.89 3.10
N ILE A 286 6.15 -6.55 4.16
CA ILE A 286 6.47 -5.19 4.65
C ILE A 286 5.24 -4.41 5.17
N VAL A 287 4.12 -4.37 4.45
CA VAL A 287 2.98 -3.47 4.74
C VAL A 287 1.68 -4.19 5.13
N GLY A 288 1.65 -5.52 5.07
CA GLY A 288 0.51 -6.29 5.54
C GLY A 288 0.38 -6.22 7.07
N ARG A 289 -0.86 -6.22 7.59
CA ARG A 289 -1.09 -6.14 9.05
C ARG A 289 -0.45 -7.29 9.85
N ASN A 290 -0.15 -8.41 9.18
CA ASN A 290 0.50 -9.58 9.80
C ASN A 290 2.01 -9.60 9.58
N ALA A 291 2.58 -8.65 8.83
CA ALA A 291 4.00 -8.65 8.47
C ALA A 291 4.92 -8.62 9.70
N PHE A 292 4.46 -8.01 10.80
CA PHE A 292 5.18 -7.90 12.08
C PHE A 292 4.39 -8.51 13.24
N ALA A 293 3.50 -9.48 12.96
CA ALA A 293 2.68 -10.14 13.97
C ALA A 293 3.16 -11.57 14.20
N HIS A 294 3.40 -11.93 15.44
CA HIS A 294 3.78 -13.27 15.85
C HIS A 294 2.65 -13.93 16.64
N SER A 295 2.15 -15.08 16.16
CA SER A 295 1.09 -15.87 16.82
C SER A 295 1.59 -17.20 17.42
N SER A 296 2.77 -17.68 16.99
CA SER A 296 3.37 -18.91 17.50
C SER A 296 4.08 -18.65 18.82
N GLY A 297 3.82 -19.45 19.86
CA GLY A 297 4.44 -19.31 21.18
C GLY A 297 5.97 -19.40 21.13
N ILE A 298 6.54 -20.24 20.26
CA ILE A 298 7.99 -20.35 20.06
C ILE A 298 8.57 -19.06 19.49
N HIS A 299 7.89 -18.48 18.50
CA HIS A 299 8.34 -17.21 17.90
C HIS A 299 8.20 -16.07 18.90
N GLN A 300 7.08 -16.00 19.64
CA GLN A 300 6.85 -14.97 20.65
C GLN A 300 7.90 -15.01 21.76
N ASP A 301 8.25 -16.20 22.27
CA ASP A 301 9.32 -16.37 23.26
C ASP A 301 10.69 -15.94 22.73
N GLY A 302 10.99 -16.28 21.47
CA GLY A 302 12.22 -15.82 20.78
C GLY A 302 12.30 -14.31 20.66
N VAL A 303 11.26 -13.67 20.15
CA VAL A 303 11.19 -12.19 19.98
C VAL A 303 11.31 -11.46 21.31
N LEU A 304 10.66 -11.98 22.38
CA LEU A 304 10.76 -11.40 23.72
C LEU A 304 12.17 -11.48 24.31
N LYS A 305 12.95 -12.49 23.94
CA LYS A 305 14.35 -12.64 24.35
C LYS A 305 15.29 -11.76 23.51
N ASN A 306 15.10 -11.75 22.20
CA ASN A 306 15.81 -10.91 21.25
C ASN A 306 15.01 -10.83 19.94
N VAL A 307 14.62 -9.62 19.55
CA VAL A 307 13.85 -9.34 18.32
C VAL A 307 14.51 -9.96 17.08
N GLN A 308 15.86 -9.92 17.00
CA GLN A 308 16.63 -10.48 15.89
C GLN A 308 16.51 -12.00 15.69
N THR A 309 15.89 -12.72 16.62
CA THR A 309 15.69 -14.18 16.47
C THR A 309 14.72 -14.52 15.35
N TYR A 310 13.75 -13.64 15.08
CA TYR A 310 12.71 -13.86 14.07
C TYR A 310 12.37 -12.64 13.22
N GLU A 311 12.94 -11.48 13.50
CA GLU A 311 12.71 -10.25 12.76
C GLU A 311 14.00 -9.74 12.12
N ILE A 312 13.96 -9.52 10.82
CA ILE A 312 15.05 -8.94 10.02
C ILE A 312 14.83 -7.45 9.76
N ILE A 313 13.63 -6.93 10.07
CA ILE A 313 13.21 -5.54 9.86
C ILE A 313 12.60 -5.04 11.16
N ASP A 314 13.08 -3.89 11.67
CA ASP A 314 12.38 -3.18 12.75
C ASP A 314 11.12 -2.52 12.15
N PRO A 315 9.91 -2.72 12.70
CA PRO A 315 8.69 -2.05 12.25
C PRO A 315 8.83 -0.53 12.16
N LYS A 316 9.59 0.09 13.04
CA LYS A 316 9.87 1.54 13.00
C LYS A 316 10.60 1.96 11.74
N ASP A 317 11.40 1.06 11.16
CA ASP A 317 12.10 1.30 9.90
C ASP A 317 11.16 1.53 8.72
N VAL A 318 9.92 1.06 8.82
CA VAL A 318 8.89 1.22 7.79
C VAL A 318 7.76 2.17 8.21
N GLY A 319 7.85 2.77 9.41
CA GLY A 319 6.88 3.75 9.93
C GLY A 319 5.72 3.12 10.69
N ILE A 320 5.95 1.96 11.32
CA ILE A 320 5.02 1.32 12.24
C ILE A 320 5.56 1.50 13.66
N ASP A 321 4.77 2.11 14.54
CA ASP A 321 5.24 2.51 15.87
C ASP A 321 5.42 1.34 16.85
N ASP A 322 4.70 0.22 16.68
CA ASP A 322 4.71 -0.90 17.62
C ASP A 322 4.58 -2.28 16.96
N ASN A 323 5.28 -3.28 17.55
CA ASN A 323 5.09 -4.71 17.24
C ASN A 323 3.84 -5.23 17.96
N SER A 324 2.91 -5.83 17.25
CA SER A 324 1.75 -6.46 17.88
C SER A 324 2.00 -7.95 18.15
N ILE A 325 2.17 -8.31 19.41
CA ILE A 325 2.02 -9.72 19.84
C ILE A 325 0.52 -10.03 19.85
N VAL A 326 0.06 -10.77 18.85
CA VAL A 326 -1.35 -11.20 18.76
C VAL A 326 -1.52 -12.47 19.60
N LEU A 327 -2.34 -12.40 20.64
CA LEU A 327 -2.65 -13.57 21.48
C LEU A 327 -3.69 -14.47 20.80
N THR A 328 -3.34 -15.74 20.66
CA THR A 328 -4.17 -16.81 20.07
C THR A 328 -4.03 -18.09 20.90
N ALA A 329 -4.79 -19.12 20.58
CA ALA A 329 -4.65 -20.45 21.20
C ALA A 329 -3.22 -21.05 21.07
N ARG A 330 -2.36 -20.48 20.22
CA ARG A 330 -0.98 -20.92 20.02
C ARG A 330 0.04 -20.07 20.81
N SER A 331 -0.40 -19.03 21.51
CA SER A 331 0.46 -18.16 22.31
C SER A 331 0.90 -18.88 23.59
N GLY A 332 2.17 -18.76 23.90
CA GLY A 332 2.76 -19.34 25.11
C GLY A 332 2.60 -18.44 26.36
N ARG A 333 2.97 -18.99 27.53
CA ARG A 333 2.96 -18.29 28.83
C ARG A 333 3.75 -16.98 28.82
N ALA A 334 4.89 -16.95 28.14
CA ALA A 334 5.74 -15.75 28.04
C ALA A 334 5.00 -14.60 27.37
N ALA A 335 4.27 -14.85 26.28
CA ALA A 335 3.49 -13.83 25.59
C ALA A 335 2.33 -13.31 26.44
N LEU A 336 1.63 -14.21 27.15
CA LEU A 336 0.56 -13.82 28.09
C LEU A 336 1.11 -12.99 29.25
N LYS A 337 2.24 -13.41 29.86
CA LYS A 337 2.91 -12.67 30.95
C LYS A 337 3.33 -11.28 30.49
N HIS A 338 3.94 -11.19 29.31
CA HIS A 338 4.31 -9.90 28.71
C HIS A 338 3.10 -8.99 28.48
N ARG A 339 2.00 -9.53 27.94
CA ARG A 339 0.78 -8.76 27.67
C ARG A 339 0.11 -8.28 28.96
N LEU A 340 0.14 -9.10 30.02
CA LEU A 340 -0.30 -8.69 31.36
C LEU A 340 0.55 -7.54 31.90
N SER A 341 1.87 -7.65 31.82
CA SER A 341 2.80 -6.62 32.29
C SER A 341 2.65 -5.30 31.55
N VAL A 342 2.49 -5.34 30.19
CA VAL A 342 2.22 -4.14 29.38
C VAL A 342 0.92 -3.45 29.81
N ASN A 343 -0.08 -4.23 30.27
CA ASN A 343 -1.34 -3.70 30.81
C ASN A 343 -1.28 -3.40 32.32
N GLY A 344 -0.08 -3.37 32.92
CA GLY A 344 0.13 -2.99 34.31
C GLY A 344 -0.21 -4.07 35.35
N VAL A 345 -0.32 -5.34 34.92
CA VAL A 345 -0.61 -6.48 35.78
C VAL A 345 0.61 -7.41 35.86
N ASP A 346 1.34 -7.31 36.93
CA ASP A 346 2.44 -8.24 37.22
C ASP A 346 1.93 -9.45 38.00
N VAL A 347 2.29 -10.65 37.54
CA VAL A 347 1.86 -11.91 38.13
C VAL A 347 3.08 -12.82 38.36
N ASP A 348 3.06 -13.56 39.46
CA ASP A 348 3.99 -14.66 39.71
C ASP A 348 3.66 -15.86 38.81
N ASP A 349 4.54 -16.85 38.78
CA ASP A 349 4.42 -17.98 37.89
C ASP A 349 3.22 -18.90 38.25
N GLU A 350 2.88 -19.01 39.55
CA GLU A 350 1.73 -19.82 40.00
C GLU A 350 0.40 -19.19 39.56
N LYS A 351 0.27 -17.87 39.70
CA LYS A 351 -0.90 -17.13 39.24
C LYS A 351 -0.99 -17.13 37.70
N LEU A 352 0.17 -17.01 37.03
CA LEU A 352 0.24 -17.08 35.57
C LEU A 352 -0.27 -18.42 35.04
N ASP A 353 0.07 -19.54 35.68
CA ASP A 353 -0.39 -20.86 35.25
C ASP A 353 -1.92 -20.99 35.30
N LYS A 354 -2.53 -20.49 36.38
CA LYS A 354 -4.01 -20.48 36.52
C LYS A 354 -4.69 -19.58 35.48
N ILE A 355 -4.08 -18.43 35.19
CA ILE A 355 -4.57 -17.52 34.13
C ILE A 355 -4.39 -18.17 32.77
N TYR A 356 -3.29 -18.85 32.53
CA TYR A 356 -2.98 -19.48 31.24
C TYR A 356 -3.94 -20.61 30.90
N GLU A 357 -4.34 -21.43 31.87
CA GLU A 357 -5.38 -22.45 31.65
C GLU A 357 -6.71 -21.84 31.18
N LYS A 358 -7.15 -20.77 31.85
CA LYS A 358 -8.37 -20.06 31.44
C LYS A 358 -8.21 -19.35 30.08
N PHE A 359 -7.02 -18.83 29.82
CA PHE A 359 -6.68 -18.22 28.54
C PHE A 359 -6.81 -19.21 27.39
N LEU A 360 -6.30 -20.43 27.52
CA LEU A 360 -6.43 -21.46 26.48
C LEU A 360 -7.90 -21.80 26.22
N GLN A 361 -8.72 -21.94 27.25
CA GLN A 361 -10.17 -22.20 27.10
C GLN A 361 -10.87 -21.06 26.34
N LEU A 362 -10.52 -19.82 26.65
CA LEU A 362 -11.09 -18.65 25.94
C LEU A 362 -10.58 -18.58 24.49
N ALA A 363 -9.31 -18.87 24.27
CA ALA A 363 -8.67 -18.81 22.95
C ALA A 363 -9.17 -19.89 21.99
N ASP A 364 -9.67 -21.02 22.50
CA ASP A 364 -10.34 -22.03 21.69
C ASP A 364 -11.71 -21.57 21.19
N GLN A 365 -12.35 -20.65 21.91
CA GLN A 365 -13.68 -20.11 21.58
C GLN A 365 -13.60 -18.81 20.76
N LYS A 366 -12.50 -18.05 20.90
CA LYS A 366 -12.33 -16.71 20.33
C LYS A 366 -11.06 -16.63 19.49
N LYS A 367 -11.16 -16.20 18.22
CA LYS A 367 -10.03 -16.16 17.28
C LYS A 367 -8.93 -15.17 17.67
N GLU A 368 -9.27 -14.09 18.32
CA GLU A 368 -8.32 -13.04 18.78
C GLU A 368 -8.66 -12.68 20.23
N ILE A 369 -7.67 -12.73 21.10
CA ILE A 369 -7.78 -12.33 22.51
C ILE A 369 -7.27 -10.88 22.64
N ASN A 370 -8.12 -10.02 23.12
CA ASN A 370 -7.77 -8.62 23.34
C ASN A 370 -7.32 -8.33 24.80
N ASP A 371 -6.86 -7.11 25.06
CA ASP A 371 -6.36 -6.73 26.38
C ASP A 371 -7.41 -6.80 27.48
N ALA A 372 -8.66 -6.49 27.17
CA ALA A 372 -9.76 -6.60 28.14
C ALA A 372 -10.00 -8.07 28.55
N ASP A 373 -9.91 -9.00 27.60
CA ASP A 373 -9.98 -10.44 27.88
C ASP A 373 -8.85 -10.89 28.82
N VAL A 374 -7.63 -10.40 28.56
CA VAL A 374 -6.44 -10.73 29.35
C VAL A 374 -6.56 -10.21 30.80
N LEU A 375 -7.02 -8.96 30.94
CA LEU A 375 -7.25 -8.34 32.25
C LEU A 375 -8.37 -9.03 33.03
N MET A 376 -9.46 -9.41 32.37
CA MET A 376 -10.54 -10.17 32.98
C MET A 376 -10.05 -11.52 33.49
N LEU A 377 -9.24 -12.23 32.71
CA LEU A 377 -8.66 -13.52 33.11
C LEU A 377 -7.71 -13.39 34.32
N ALA A 378 -7.02 -12.26 34.43
CA ALA A 378 -6.12 -11.97 35.56
C ALA A 378 -6.88 -11.67 36.87
N GLY A 379 -8.22 -11.52 36.83
CA GLY A 379 -9.01 -11.10 37.96
C GLY A 379 -8.66 -9.66 38.38
N ALA A 380 -8.01 -8.89 37.51
CA ALA A 380 -8.00 -7.46 37.66
C ALA A 380 -9.46 -7.02 37.49
N ASP A 381 -10.05 -6.43 38.50
CA ASP A 381 -11.29 -5.70 38.37
C ASP A 381 -11.09 -4.68 37.25
N THR A 382 -11.40 -5.10 36.03
CA THR A 382 -11.68 -4.13 34.98
C THR A 382 -12.78 -3.31 35.58
N ALA A 383 -12.56 -2.03 35.73
CA ALA A 383 -13.46 -1.12 36.41
C ALA A 383 -14.85 -1.19 35.74
N GLU A 384 -15.60 -2.26 35.99
CA GLU A 384 -17.02 -2.38 35.61
C GLU A 384 -17.84 -1.21 36.18
N ALA A 385 -17.32 -0.57 37.24
CA ALA A 385 -17.92 0.60 37.86
C ALA A 385 -18.05 1.84 36.95
N HIS A 386 -17.38 1.88 35.80
CA HIS A 386 -17.40 3.04 34.90
C HIS A 386 -17.53 2.70 33.41
N ALA A 387 -17.81 1.45 33.06
CA ALA A 387 -18.02 1.05 31.67
C ALA A 387 -19.32 1.64 31.13
N VAL A 388 -19.23 2.21 29.92
CA VAL A 388 -20.41 2.61 29.15
C VAL A 388 -21.00 1.34 28.53
N LYS A 389 -22.28 1.06 28.80
CA LYS A 389 -23.02 -0.07 28.23
C LYS A 389 -24.18 0.44 27.39
N LEU A 390 -24.42 -0.17 26.24
CA LEU A 390 -25.59 0.10 25.40
C LEU A 390 -26.82 -0.57 26.04
N GLU A 391 -27.86 0.20 26.39
CA GLU A 391 -29.15 -0.34 26.88
C GLU A 391 -30.12 -0.57 25.72
N PHE A 392 -30.28 0.46 24.88
CA PHE A 392 -31.10 0.33 23.66
C PHE A 392 -30.58 1.24 22.56
N LEU A 393 -30.90 0.86 21.34
CA LEU A 393 -30.71 1.66 20.12
C LEU A 393 -31.98 1.56 19.29
N GLN A 394 -32.56 2.68 18.95
CA GLN A 394 -33.67 2.77 17.99
C GLN A 394 -33.26 3.69 16.85
N VAL A 395 -33.41 3.24 15.63
CA VAL A 395 -33.05 4.00 14.43
C VAL A 395 -34.21 4.01 13.45
N THR A 396 -34.55 5.17 12.98
CA THR A 396 -35.49 5.37 11.89
C THR A 396 -34.74 5.90 10.69
N THR A 397 -34.77 5.15 9.58
CA THR A 397 -34.07 5.50 8.35
C THR A 397 -34.87 5.02 7.14
N GLY A 398 -34.66 5.62 5.94
CA GLY A 398 -35.33 5.22 4.72
C GLY A 398 -35.05 6.20 3.58
N LYS A 399 -35.50 5.83 2.37
CA LYS A 399 -35.35 6.70 1.21
C LYS A 399 -36.24 7.95 1.36
N GLY A 400 -35.64 9.13 1.25
CA GLY A 400 -36.36 10.41 1.31
C GLY A 400 -36.68 10.92 2.70
N VAL A 401 -36.23 10.24 3.77
CA VAL A 401 -36.35 10.68 5.16
C VAL A 401 -34.98 10.90 5.78
N LYS A 402 -34.90 11.84 6.71
CA LYS A 402 -33.68 12.07 7.47
C LYS A 402 -33.50 10.97 8.51
N SER A 403 -32.33 10.35 8.58
CA SER A 403 -32.06 9.35 9.62
C SER A 403 -32.06 9.98 11.00
N VAL A 404 -32.76 9.34 11.95
CA VAL A 404 -32.84 9.72 13.36
C VAL A 404 -32.55 8.51 14.22
N ALA A 405 -31.73 8.68 15.26
CA ALA A 405 -31.44 7.63 16.24
C ALA A 405 -31.75 8.13 17.68
N SER A 406 -32.30 7.23 18.47
CA SER A 406 -32.40 7.37 19.94
C SER A 406 -31.56 6.28 20.57
N ILE A 407 -30.73 6.66 21.55
CA ILE A 407 -29.81 5.74 22.24
C ILE A 407 -29.97 5.88 23.75
N GLY A 408 -29.94 4.73 24.43
CA GLY A 408 -29.84 4.65 25.89
C GLY A 408 -28.51 4.01 26.27
N LEU A 409 -27.80 4.70 27.19
CA LEU A 409 -26.53 4.22 27.74
C LEU A 409 -26.65 4.08 29.26
N ASP A 410 -26.08 3.02 29.79
CA ASP A 410 -25.78 2.88 31.22
C ASP A 410 -24.31 3.26 31.44
N ILE A 411 -24.08 4.26 32.28
CA ILE A 411 -22.75 4.72 32.68
C ILE A 411 -22.69 4.68 34.21
N SER A 412 -21.96 3.75 34.80
CA SER A 412 -21.84 3.61 36.25
C SER A 412 -23.20 3.46 36.98
N ASN A 413 -24.08 2.61 36.44
CA ASN A 413 -25.45 2.37 36.91
C ASN A 413 -26.38 3.60 36.85
N GLN A 414 -26.02 4.60 36.04
CA GLN A 414 -26.89 5.73 35.70
C GLN A 414 -27.30 5.67 34.25
N LYS A 415 -28.58 5.84 33.97
CA LYS A 415 -29.16 5.78 32.64
C LYS A 415 -29.22 7.15 32.00
N PHE A 416 -28.70 7.22 30.78
CA PHE A 416 -28.69 8.43 29.97
C PHE A 416 -29.32 8.14 28.61
N GLU A 417 -30.15 9.07 28.13
CA GLU A 417 -30.78 8.95 26.83
C GLU A 417 -30.54 10.21 26.00
N ALA A 418 -30.35 10.03 24.71
CA ALA A 418 -30.28 11.13 23.76
C ALA A 418 -30.77 10.70 22.39
N ALA A 419 -31.24 11.69 21.62
CA ALA A 419 -31.60 11.50 20.22
C ALA A 419 -30.86 12.51 19.33
N ALA A 420 -30.52 12.07 18.10
CA ALA A 420 -29.90 12.92 17.09
C ALA A 420 -30.33 12.52 15.69
N SER A 421 -30.20 13.46 14.76
CA SER A 421 -30.34 13.20 13.33
C SER A 421 -28.98 13.23 12.64
N GLY A 422 -28.83 12.42 11.58
CA GLY A 422 -27.60 12.30 10.82
C GLY A 422 -27.81 12.14 9.32
N ASN A 423 -26.70 12.08 8.58
CA ASN A 423 -26.71 11.83 7.12
C ASN A 423 -27.01 10.37 6.77
N GLY A 424 -26.95 9.48 7.78
CA GLY A 424 -27.28 8.08 7.69
C GLY A 424 -27.50 7.48 9.07
N PRO A 425 -27.92 6.20 9.19
CA PRO A 425 -28.27 5.58 10.46
C PRO A 425 -27.11 5.54 11.45
N VAL A 426 -25.89 5.19 11.01
CA VAL A 426 -24.69 5.15 11.86
C VAL A 426 -24.31 6.56 12.33
N ASP A 427 -24.31 7.56 11.43
CA ASP A 427 -24.01 8.96 11.80
C ASP A 427 -25.01 9.51 12.81
N ALA A 428 -26.30 9.19 12.67
CA ALA A 428 -27.33 9.58 13.63
C ALA A 428 -27.08 8.96 15.01
N ALA A 429 -26.76 7.67 15.07
CA ALA A 429 -26.51 6.94 16.30
C ALA A 429 -25.24 7.44 17.02
N ILE A 430 -24.13 7.64 16.29
CA ILE A 430 -22.88 8.18 16.87
C ILE A 430 -23.08 9.61 17.37
N LYS A 431 -23.85 10.45 16.66
CA LYS A 431 -24.19 11.80 17.13
C LYS A 431 -25.04 11.79 18.40
N ALA A 432 -25.99 10.87 18.52
CA ALA A 432 -26.77 10.70 19.73
C ALA A 432 -25.87 10.27 20.91
N LEU A 433 -24.98 9.31 20.70
CA LEU A 433 -23.99 8.85 21.68
C LEU A 433 -23.07 10.01 22.14
N LYS A 434 -22.54 10.80 21.21
CA LYS A 434 -21.66 11.94 21.53
C LYS A 434 -22.35 13.01 22.40
N LYS A 435 -23.67 13.16 22.30
CA LYS A 435 -24.43 14.07 23.21
C LYS A 435 -24.40 13.62 24.65
N ILE A 436 -24.34 12.32 24.91
CA ILE A 436 -24.26 11.77 26.28
C ILE A 436 -22.83 11.85 26.80
N ILE A 437 -21.87 11.41 26.00
CA ILE A 437 -20.47 11.28 26.43
C ILE A 437 -19.74 12.63 26.53
N MET A 438 -20.16 13.66 25.77
CA MET A 438 -19.63 15.03 25.83
C MET A 438 -18.10 15.17 25.66
N LYS A 439 -17.44 14.22 25.03
CA LYS A 439 -16.00 14.26 24.72
C LYS A 439 -15.78 14.58 23.24
N GLN A 440 -14.75 15.38 22.94
CA GLN A 440 -14.35 15.62 21.55
C GLN A 440 -13.60 14.41 21.03
N MET A 441 -14.25 13.64 20.19
CA MET A 441 -13.73 12.40 19.60
C MET A 441 -13.84 12.48 18.08
N THR A 442 -12.78 12.06 17.38
CA THR A 442 -12.75 12.02 15.92
C THR A 442 -12.69 10.57 15.46
N LEU A 443 -13.66 10.16 14.64
CA LEU A 443 -13.62 8.85 13.96
C LEU A 443 -12.58 8.93 12.84
N LYS A 444 -11.52 8.13 12.90
CA LYS A 444 -10.43 8.09 11.91
C LYS A 444 -10.65 7.01 10.87
N GLU A 445 -11.12 5.84 11.28
CA GLU A 445 -11.36 4.72 10.39
C GLU A 445 -12.65 3.99 10.79
N PHE A 446 -13.37 3.51 9.79
CA PHE A 446 -14.59 2.75 9.94
C PHE A 446 -14.64 1.66 8.88
N THR A 447 -14.50 0.42 9.29
CA THR A 447 -14.48 -0.74 8.39
C THR A 447 -15.59 -1.71 8.76
N ILE A 448 -16.37 -2.10 7.76
CA ILE A 448 -17.43 -3.11 7.88
C ILE A 448 -17.00 -4.36 7.13
N GLN A 449 -17.12 -5.53 7.77
CA GLN A 449 -16.87 -6.82 7.15
C GLN A 449 -18.09 -7.72 7.31
N ALA A 450 -18.68 -8.16 6.20
CA ALA A 450 -19.65 -9.25 6.16
C ALA A 450 -18.92 -10.56 5.91
N ILE A 451 -19.27 -11.64 6.62
CA ILE A 451 -18.44 -12.87 6.65
C ILE A 451 -19.07 -14.03 5.91
N SER A 452 -20.36 -14.07 5.63
CA SER A 452 -20.98 -15.24 5.02
C SER A 452 -22.16 -14.99 4.07
N LYS A 453 -22.89 -16.05 3.75
CA LYS A 453 -23.93 -16.06 2.72
C LYS A 453 -25.31 -16.09 3.40
N GLY A 454 -25.92 -14.92 3.56
CA GLY A 454 -27.28 -14.81 4.12
C GLY A 454 -27.62 -13.38 4.51
N SER A 455 -28.92 -13.07 4.64
CA SER A 455 -29.41 -11.73 5.06
C SER A 455 -29.44 -11.53 6.57
N ASP A 456 -29.19 -12.59 7.35
CA ASP A 456 -29.23 -12.67 8.83
C ASP A 456 -27.84 -12.89 9.45
N ASP A 457 -26.80 -12.66 8.67
CA ASP A 457 -25.42 -12.88 9.10
C ASP A 457 -24.88 -11.76 10.00
N VAL A 458 -23.90 -12.10 10.83
CA VAL A 458 -23.27 -11.16 11.75
C VAL A 458 -22.31 -10.23 11.01
N GLY A 459 -22.67 -8.94 10.93
CA GLY A 459 -21.77 -7.90 10.48
C GLY A 459 -20.73 -7.58 11.56
N LYS A 460 -19.46 -7.50 11.18
CA LYS A 460 -18.35 -7.08 12.04
C LYS A 460 -17.93 -5.67 11.69
N VAL A 461 -17.75 -4.85 12.71
CA VAL A 461 -17.35 -3.45 12.58
C VAL A 461 -16.06 -3.23 13.36
N HIS A 462 -15.08 -2.65 12.69
CA HIS A 462 -13.85 -2.14 13.30
C HIS A 462 -13.82 -0.63 13.19
N MET A 463 -13.49 0.06 14.28
CA MET A 463 -13.37 1.51 14.32
C MET A 463 -12.06 1.96 14.95
N GLN A 464 -11.55 3.11 14.46
CA GLN A 464 -10.49 3.85 15.12
C GLN A 464 -11.00 5.22 15.52
N VAL A 465 -10.90 5.54 16.79
CA VAL A 465 -11.37 6.81 17.37
C VAL A 465 -10.19 7.53 18.01
N GLU A 466 -9.93 8.75 17.58
CA GLU A 466 -8.94 9.62 18.21
C GLU A 466 -9.59 10.39 19.37
N TYR A 467 -8.94 10.35 20.53
CA TYR A 467 -9.29 11.14 21.70
C TYR A 467 -8.01 11.55 22.44
N ASP A 468 -7.88 12.83 22.75
CA ASP A 468 -6.74 13.42 23.47
C ASP A 468 -5.37 13.02 22.88
N GLY A 469 -5.26 13.09 21.53
CA GLY A 469 -4.05 12.79 20.79
C GLY A 469 -3.70 11.28 20.65
N ASN A 470 -4.50 10.39 21.24
CA ASN A 470 -4.33 8.94 21.14
C ASN A 470 -5.40 8.31 20.26
N VAL A 471 -5.04 7.23 19.55
CA VAL A 471 -5.97 6.46 18.73
C VAL A 471 -6.38 5.18 19.46
N TYR A 472 -7.67 4.95 19.57
CA TYR A 472 -8.26 3.80 20.23
C TYR A 472 -9.00 2.94 19.21
N TYR A 473 -8.80 1.63 19.28
CA TYR A 473 -9.39 0.65 18.37
C TYR A 473 -10.60 -0.02 19.03
N GLY A 474 -11.74 -0.03 18.35
CA GLY A 474 -12.96 -0.66 18.82
C GLY A 474 -13.49 -1.69 17.85
N PHE A 475 -14.18 -2.69 18.41
CA PHE A 475 -14.81 -3.79 17.70
C PHE A 475 -16.25 -3.98 18.16
N GLY A 476 -17.15 -4.24 17.20
CA GLY A 476 -18.53 -4.63 17.44
C GLY A 476 -18.97 -5.70 16.45
N ALA A 477 -19.84 -6.60 16.88
CA ALA A 477 -20.35 -7.68 16.05
C ALA A 477 -21.83 -7.95 16.35
N ASN A 478 -22.69 -7.71 15.37
CA ASN A 478 -24.13 -7.87 15.51
C ASN A 478 -24.76 -8.18 14.16
N THR A 479 -25.94 -8.82 14.17
CA THR A 479 -26.76 -8.97 12.95
C THR A 479 -27.27 -7.63 12.42
N ASP A 480 -27.46 -6.64 13.29
CA ASP A 480 -27.71 -5.26 12.91
C ASP A 480 -26.40 -4.48 12.87
N ILE A 481 -26.01 -4.05 11.65
CA ILE A 481 -24.76 -3.33 11.41
C ILE A 481 -24.69 -1.97 12.09
N VAL A 482 -25.83 -1.32 12.38
CA VAL A 482 -25.86 -0.06 13.09
C VAL A 482 -25.57 -0.29 14.56
N THR A 483 -26.14 -1.34 15.13
CA THR A 483 -25.85 -1.78 16.52
C THR A 483 -24.37 -2.18 16.64
N ALA A 484 -23.85 -2.99 15.73
CA ALA A 484 -22.41 -3.34 15.70
C ALA A 484 -21.52 -2.09 15.64
N SER A 485 -21.91 -1.07 14.88
CA SER A 485 -21.18 0.20 14.78
C SER A 485 -21.17 0.98 16.10
N VAL A 486 -22.30 1.03 16.79
CA VAL A 486 -22.40 1.69 18.11
C VAL A 486 -21.59 0.93 19.15
N GLU A 487 -21.66 -0.40 19.16
CA GLU A 487 -20.87 -1.26 20.05
C GLU A 487 -19.36 -1.06 19.85
N ALA A 488 -18.91 -1.01 18.59
CA ALA A 488 -17.50 -0.71 18.26
C ALA A 488 -17.07 0.67 18.77
N TYR A 489 -17.92 1.68 18.65
CA TYR A 489 -17.64 3.02 19.15
C TYR A 489 -17.58 3.07 20.68
N ILE A 490 -18.50 2.37 21.37
CA ILE A 490 -18.51 2.25 22.84
C ILE A 490 -17.27 1.49 23.31
N ASP A 491 -16.83 0.46 22.60
CA ASP A 491 -15.60 -0.27 22.91
C ASP A 491 -14.35 0.63 22.86
N CYS A 492 -14.29 1.58 21.88
CA CYS A 492 -13.24 2.60 21.89
C CYS A 492 -13.31 3.48 23.15
N ILE A 493 -14.53 3.96 23.52
CA ILE A 493 -14.73 4.85 24.67
C ILE A 493 -14.30 4.19 25.98
N ASN A 494 -14.61 2.91 26.15
CA ASN A 494 -14.28 2.15 27.34
C ASN A 494 -12.76 1.93 27.51
N LYS A 495 -12.00 2.13 26.42
CA LYS A 495 -10.51 2.04 26.40
C LYS A 495 -9.83 3.39 26.66
N PHE A 496 -10.55 4.50 26.72
CA PHE A 496 -9.93 5.79 27.01
C PHE A 496 -9.24 5.77 28.37
N LYS A 497 -7.94 6.03 28.39
CA LYS A 497 -7.20 6.19 29.65
C LYS A 497 -7.76 7.37 30.42
N LYS A 498 -7.96 7.17 31.68
CA LYS A 498 -8.37 8.21 32.64
C LYS A 498 -7.22 9.14 32.94
#